data_46d88958214604d9b729b71cd17102ec
#
_entry.id   46d88958214604d9b729b71cd17102ec
#
_cell.length_a   1.000
_cell.length_b   1.000
_cell.length_c   1.000
_cell.angle_alpha   90.00
_cell.angle_beta   90.00
_cell.angle_gamma   90.00
#
_symmetry.space_group_name_H-M   'P 1'
#
loop_
_entity.id
_entity.type
_entity.pdbx_description
1 polymer ?
#
loop_
_entity_poly.entity_id
_entity_poly.type
_entity_poly.pdbx_seq_one_letter_code
_entity_poly.pdbx_strand_id
1 'polypeptide(L)'
;MMLVVFLVSCGSKEDDQSANNSKTKTLSLKAAVPGTSQEIPTYDPDGGGWEVEKWNHKINKSLKELSSKLINDENWRIYADSMCNEFEVAIFHVPKIPKEITTGKIESFNDPEVQIRENSFSSGISTLLNSFSIFNNLERVSFKIINIDKIAKKNIQSDVIVHFAGAENNLDTELRGNIKMLWSNEKEDITLLSVKGDFSASLSSLGKFTDVTESTLGGVPEFKGQFYRGQDYWTSRIEMLTGIDVGGWQGVSVADVNGDGLDDFYIAQPGGLPNRLYIRNSEGGFEDWSKKSSINFLDSSHANLFFDIDNDGDQDLVSGVYEGIVIMENVGNGNFSKRASLLLPSAVPYSIVAADYDKDGDLDFYVCCYNRRMGSKEHHLFARPVPYHDANNGGQNVLFRNDENWSFKNVTLLEGLDQNNRKFSYAASWEDYDNDGDMDLYVANDFGRNNLYQNDSDKNESTRFKDVSEDVGVVDVGPGMSVSWGDYDNDGFPDLYVANMFSSAGHRITSQDRFHKSADKDTREQYIRHARGNSLYRNLGNGHFEDRSVLGGITVGRWAWASRFEDIDGDGFQDVYVANGFITQEDTGDL
;
A
#
# COMPACT_ATOMS: atom_id res chain seq x y z
N MET A 1 -7.62 -17.85 -16.05
CA MET A 1 -6.43 -17.31 -15.38
C MET A 1 -6.78 -17.20 -13.90
N MET A 2 -6.25 -18.03 -13.04
CA MET A 2 -6.64 -18.09 -11.63
C MET A 2 -5.59 -17.32 -10.83
N LEU A 3 -5.93 -16.12 -10.40
CA LEU A 3 -5.05 -15.26 -9.58
C LEU A 3 -4.98 -15.88 -8.18
N VAL A 4 -3.80 -16.35 -7.78
CA VAL A 4 -3.54 -16.79 -6.40
C VAL A 4 -3.20 -15.56 -5.58
N VAL A 5 -4.15 -15.09 -4.78
CA VAL A 5 -3.95 -13.94 -3.89
C VAL A 5 -3.45 -14.44 -2.54
N PHE A 6 -2.22 -14.11 -2.19
CA PHE A 6 -1.67 -14.38 -0.87
C PHE A 6 -2.09 -13.28 0.11
N LEU A 7 -3.07 -13.56 0.93
CA LEU A 7 -3.29 -12.82 2.17
C LEU A 7 -2.47 -13.51 3.26
N VAL A 8 -1.27 -13.02 3.54
CA VAL A 8 -0.52 -13.47 4.73
C VAL A 8 -1.20 -12.88 5.95
N SER A 9 -2.19 -13.59 6.47
CA SER A 9 -2.73 -13.35 7.80
C SER A 9 -1.89 -14.16 8.81
N CYS A 10 -0.94 -13.54 9.46
CA CYS A 10 -0.29 -14.14 10.63
C CYS A 10 -1.23 -14.07 11.84
N GLY A 11 -2.12 -15.03 11.95
CA GLY A 11 -2.92 -15.28 13.14
C GLY A 11 -2.49 -16.59 13.80
N SER A 12 -1.55 -16.55 14.74
CA SER A 12 -1.28 -17.70 15.60
C SER A 12 -2.27 -17.72 16.76
N LYS A 13 -3.22 -18.63 16.73
CA LYS A 13 -3.85 -19.12 17.96
C LYS A 13 -3.03 -20.31 18.45
N GLU A 14 -2.25 -20.12 19.48
CA GLU A 14 -1.83 -21.21 20.36
C GLU A 14 -2.60 -21.08 21.66
N ASP A 15 -3.48 -22.05 21.90
CA ASP A 15 -4.03 -22.34 23.22
C ASP A 15 -2.91 -22.89 24.09
N ASP A 16 -2.47 -22.18 25.10
CA ASP A 16 -1.78 -22.77 26.21
C ASP A 16 -2.28 -22.20 27.53
N GLN A 17 -3.04 -23.03 28.24
CA GLN A 17 -3.44 -22.82 29.61
C GLN A 17 -2.28 -23.18 30.54
N SER A 18 -1.66 -22.18 31.16
CA SER A 18 -1.18 -22.36 32.53
C SER A 18 -0.93 -21.01 33.19
N ALA A 19 -1.71 -20.77 34.22
CA ALA A 19 -1.56 -19.63 35.11
C ALA A 19 -0.21 -19.69 35.84
N ASN A 20 0.53 -18.58 35.86
CA ASN A 20 1.30 -18.24 37.06
C ASN A 20 1.59 -16.73 37.12
N ASN A 21 1.14 -16.14 38.20
CA ASN A 21 1.40 -14.77 38.60
C ASN A 21 2.91 -14.49 38.72
N SER A 22 3.45 -13.61 37.88
CA SER A 22 4.68 -12.90 38.21
C SER A 22 4.58 -11.44 37.77
N LYS A 23 4.66 -10.56 38.76
CA LYS A 23 4.76 -9.12 38.57
C LYS A 23 5.96 -8.79 37.69
N THR A 24 5.73 -8.40 36.46
CA THR A 24 6.77 -7.93 35.55
C THR A 24 7.22 -6.55 35.98
N LYS A 25 8.40 -6.46 36.55
CA LYS A 25 9.13 -5.19 36.73
C LYS A 25 9.56 -4.72 35.35
N THR A 26 9.05 -3.60 34.90
CA THR A 26 9.53 -2.90 33.72
C THR A 26 10.99 -2.48 33.94
N LEU A 27 11.91 -3.15 33.28
CA LEU A 27 13.31 -2.76 33.22
C LEU A 27 13.44 -1.61 32.19
N SER A 28 13.59 -0.39 32.66
CA SER A 28 13.97 0.73 31.80
C SER A 28 15.46 0.56 31.44
N LEU A 29 15.75 0.16 30.21
CA LEU A 29 17.10 0.22 29.64
C LEU A 29 17.46 1.70 29.42
N LYS A 30 18.21 2.29 30.34
CA LYS A 30 18.91 3.55 30.12
C LYS A 30 20.17 3.25 29.32
N ALA A 31 20.09 3.40 27.99
CA ALA A 31 21.28 3.49 27.15
C ALA A 31 21.90 4.88 27.37
N ALA A 32 22.93 4.98 28.16
CA ALA A 32 23.72 6.21 28.29
C ALA A 32 24.66 6.33 27.10
N VAL A 33 24.41 7.29 26.22
CA VAL A 33 25.40 7.74 25.24
C VAL A 33 26.35 8.67 25.96
N PRO A 34 27.68 8.40 25.98
CA PRO A 34 28.65 9.25 26.66
C PRO A 34 28.75 10.59 25.91
N GLY A 35 28.41 11.67 26.60
CA GLY A 35 28.75 13.04 26.17
C GLY A 35 27.60 14.03 25.95
N THR A 36 26.34 13.65 26.11
CA THR A 36 25.23 14.61 26.07
C THR A 36 24.29 14.39 27.24
N SER A 37 24.22 15.35 28.15
CA SER A 37 23.24 15.42 29.24
C SER A 37 21.89 16.00 28.78
N GLN A 38 21.48 15.74 27.53
CA GLN A 38 20.13 16.04 27.09
C GLN A 38 19.30 14.77 27.30
N GLU A 39 18.41 14.84 28.29
CA GLU A 39 17.31 13.88 28.41
C GLU A 39 16.56 13.87 27.07
N ILE A 40 16.49 12.70 26.43
CA ILE A 40 15.57 12.50 25.29
C ILE A 40 14.18 12.80 25.87
N PRO A 41 13.46 13.80 25.34
CA PRO A 41 12.13 14.10 25.85
C PRO A 41 11.30 12.82 25.73
N THR A 42 10.89 12.25 26.86
CA THR A 42 9.84 11.24 26.85
C THR A 42 8.64 11.90 26.22
N TYR A 43 8.14 11.33 25.14
CA TYR A 43 6.92 11.80 24.51
C TYR A 43 5.80 11.72 25.55
N ASP A 44 5.45 12.86 26.09
CA ASP A 44 4.29 13.04 26.95
C ASP A 44 3.19 13.63 26.07
N PRO A 45 2.19 12.84 25.64
CA PRO A 45 1.10 13.36 24.84
C PRO A 45 0.33 14.46 25.58
N ASP A 46 0.44 14.49 26.92
CA ASP A 46 -0.18 15.50 27.78
C ASP A 46 0.67 16.74 28.02
N GLY A 47 2.00 16.66 27.88
CA GLY A 47 2.95 17.76 28.12
C GLY A 47 3.26 18.64 26.92
N GLY A 48 3.03 18.16 25.69
CA GLY A 48 3.51 18.78 24.44
C GLY A 48 2.66 19.92 23.87
N GLY A 49 1.56 20.31 24.49
CA GLY A 49 0.66 21.36 23.97
C GLY A 49 -0.14 20.93 22.71
N TRP A 50 -0.21 19.64 22.40
CA TRP A 50 -1.03 19.08 21.33
C TRP A 50 -2.44 18.79 21.84
N GLU A 51 -3.25 19.84 22.05
CA GLU A 51 -4.65 19.69 22.51
C GLU A 51 -5.46 18.77 21.58
N VAL A 52 -5.18 18.81 20.28
CA VAL A 52 -5.84 17.99 19.26
C VAL A 52 -5.62 16.49 19.52
N GLU A 53 -4.42 16.07 19.89
CA GLU A 53 -4.14 14.65 20.15
C GLU A 53 -4.77 14.18 21.48
N LYS A 54 -4.94 15.07 22.46
CA LYS A 54 -5.72 14.76 23.66
C LYS A 54 -7.20 14.51 23.33
N TRP A 55 -7.78 15.34 22.47
CA TRP A 55 -9.14 15.14 21.99
C TRP A 55 -9.25 13.87 21.15
N ASN A 56 -8.30 13.66 20.26
CA ASN A 56 -8.23 12.44 19.46
C ASN A 56 -8.24 11.19 20.34
N HIS A 57 -7.41 11.13 21.36
CA HIS A 57 -7.34 9.98 22.27
C HIS A 57 -8.70 9.68 22.92
N LYS A 58 -9.40 10.72 23.42
CA LYS A 58 -10.72 10.57 24.06
C LYS A 58 -11.79 10.13 23.05
N ILE A 59 -11.88 10.82 21.91
CA ILE A 59 -12.87 10.52 20.86
C ILE A 59 -12.63 9.11 20.30
N ASN A 60 -11.39 8.78 19.96
CA ASN A 60 -11.02 7.49 19.39
C ASN A 60 -11.34 6.33 20.33
N LYS A 61 -11.10 6.49 21.64
CA LYS A 61 -11.49 5.51 22.65
C LYS A 61 -13.00 5.23 22.61
N SER A 62 -13.83 6.27 22.58
CA SER A 62 -15.29 6.14 22.53
C SER A 62 -15.76 5.50 21.21
N LEU A 63 -15.16 5.89 20.08
CA LEU A 63 -15.51 5.33 18.77
C LEU A 63 -15.07 3.87 18.63
N LYS A 64 -13.91 3.47 19.16
CA LYS A 64 -13.47 2.07 19.19
C LYS A 64 -14.40 1.20 20.02
N GLU A 65 -14.81 1.69 21.19
CA GLU A 65 -15.79 0.97 22.02
C GLU A 65 -17.15 0.86 21.32
N LEU A 66 -17.61 1.92 20.65
CA LEU A 66 -18.83 1.87 19.83
C LEU A 66 -18.70 0.84 18.70
N SER A 67 -17.57 0.79 17.99
CA SER A 67 -17.32 -0.21 16.93
C SER A 67 -17.43 -1.64 17.45
N SER A 68 -16.80 -1.93 18.58
CA SER A 68 -16.86 -3.25 19.20
C SER A 68 -18.27 -3.64 19.63
N LYS A 69 -19.01 -2.68 20.21
CA LYS A 69 -20.39 -2.93 20.65
C LYS A 69 -21.36 -3.10 19.48
N LEU A 70 -21.21 -2.35 18.40
CA LEU A 70 -22.04 -2.50 17.19
C LEU A 70 -21.98 -3.90 16.60
N ILE A 71 -20.84 -4.58 16.71
CA ILE A 71 -20.67 -5.94 16.21
C ILE A 71 -21.14 -6.99 17.23
N ASN A 72 -20.87 -6.79 18.53
CA ASN A 72 -20.90 -7.85 19.52
C ASN A 72 -21.93 -7.67 20.65
N ASP A 73 -22.60 -6.52 20.77
CA ASP A 73 -23.43 -6.20 21.95
C ASP A 73 -24.79 -5.63 21.56
N GLU A 74 -25.87 -6.30 21.91
CA GLU A 74 -27.24 -5.83 21.69
C GLU A 74 -27.54 -4.48 22.37
N ASN A 75 -26.77 -4.09 23.39
CA ASN A 75 -26.94 -2.83 24.13
C ASN A 75 -26.14 -1.65 23.50
N TRP A 76 -25.58 -1.79 22.33
CA TRP A 76 -24.80 -0.75 21.68
C TRP A 76 -25.55 0.59 21.57
N ARG A 77 -26.89 0.58 21.46
CA ARG A 77 -27.71 1.80 21.40
C ARG A 77 -27.61 2.63 22.68
N ILE A 78 -27.66 1.96 23.84
CA ILE A 78 -27.50 2.62 25.15
C ILE A 78 -26.11 3.27 25.20
N TYR A 79 -25.08 2.59 24.70
CA TYR A 79 -23.74 3.15 24.67
C TYR A 79 -23.66 4.34 23.73
N ALA A 80 -24.15 4.21 22.48
CA ALA A 80 -24.14 5.30 21.49
C ALA A 80 -24.83 6.56 22.02
N ASP A 81 -26.00 6.42 22.66
CA ASP A 81 -26.74 7.54 23.24
C ASP A 81 -26.06 8.08 24.51
N SER A 82 -25.31 7.25 25.26
CA SER A 82 -24.51 7.71 26.40
C SER A 82 -23.32 8.59 26.04
N MET A 83 -22.83 8.49 24.79
CA MET A 83 -21.80 9.39 24.25
C MET A 83 -22.34 10.81 24.02
N CYS A 84 -23.66 10.96 24.02
CA CYS A 84 -24.36 12.19 23.67
C CYS A 84 -24.84 12.93 24.94
N ASN A 85 -24.73 14.26 24.89
CA ASN A 85 -25.40 15.15 25.83
C ASN A 85 -26.01 16.30 25.04
N GLU A 86 -27.31 16.52 25.13
CA GLU A 86 -28.01 17.54 24.34
C GLU A 86 -27.82 17.32 22.82
N PHE A 87 -27.96 16.06 22.38
CA PHE A 87 -27.77 15.69 20.96
C PHE A 87 -28.80 16.40 20.07
N GLU A 88 -28.31 17.08 19.04
CA GLU A 88 -29.17 17.87 18.16
C GLU A 88 -29.73 17.03 17.00
N VAL A 89 -28.85 16.38 16.25
CA VAL A 89 -29.25 15.69 15.02
C VAL A 89 -28.15 14.79 14.43
N ALA A 90 -28.58 13.67 13.85
CA ALA A 90 -27.82 12.91 12.87
C ALA A 90 -28.38 13.16 11.46
N ILE A 91 -27.55 13.56 10.51
CA ILE A 91 -27.93 13.76 9.11
C ILE A 91 -26.94 12.98 8.24
N PHE A 92 -27.45 11.98 7.51
CA PHE A 92 -26.66 11.21 6.56
C PHE A 92 -27.29 11.34 5.18
N HIS A 93 -26.45 11.57 4.17
CA HIS A 93 -26.86 11.49 2.78
C HIS A 93 -26.30 10.18 2.23
N VAL A 94 -27.17 9.38 1.64
CA VAL A 94 -26.86 8.03 1.20
C VAL A 94 -27.30 7.83 -0.25
N PRO A 95 -26.62 6.97 -1.00
CA PRO A 95 -27.05 6.63 -2.34
C PRO A 95 -28.38 5.84 -2.29
N LYS A 96 -29.12 5.91 -3.37
CA LYS A 96 -30.31 5.09 -3.59
C LYS A 96 -29.90 3.78 -4.24
N ILE A 97 -30.16 2.67 -3.55
CA ILE A 97 -29.90 1.34 -4.09
C ILE A 97 -31.09 0.86 -4.93
N PRO A 98 -30.86 0.29 -6.13
CA PRO A 98 -31.88 -0.39 -6.90
C PRO A 98 -32.50 -1.56 -6.12
N LYS A 99 -33.72 -1.93 -6.47
CA LYS A 99 -34.39 -3.09 -5.84
C LYS A 99 -33.79 -4.44 -6.29
N GLU A 100 -33.20 -4.46 -7.46
CA GLU A 100 -32.57 -5.63 -8.05
C GLU A 100 -31.09 -5.31 -8.27
N ILE A 101 -30.22 -6.16 -7.76
CA ILE A 101 -28.77 -6.10 -7.90
C ILE A 101 -28.35 -7.22 -8.83
N THR A 102 -27.42 -6.92 -9.73
CA THR A 102 -26.94 -7.88 -10.72
C THR A 102 -26.16 -9.01 -10.02
N THR A 103 -26.58 -10.24 -10.22
CA THR A 103 -25.90 -11.40 -9.64
C THR A 103 -24.54 -11.61 -10.29
N GLY A 104 -23.53 -11.89 -9.47
CA GLY A 104 -22.16 -12.15 -9.93
C GLY A 104 -21.34 -10.89 -10.23
N LYS A 105 -21.75 -9.73 -9.71
CA LYS A 105 -21.09 -8.45 -9.96
C LYS A 105 -20.87 -7.64 -8.68
N ILE A 106 -19.97 -6.64 -8.78
CA ILE A 106 -19.77 -5.59 -7.80
C ILE A 106 -20.41 -4.31 -8.34
N GLU A 107 -21.34 -3.74 -7.60
CA GLU A 107 -21.99 -2.49 -7.97
C GLU A 107 -21.66 -1.40 -6.94
N SER A 108 -21.18 -0.25 -7.41
CA SER A 108 -20.80 0.89 -6.57
C SER A 108 -21.75 2.08 -6.78
N PHE A 109 -22.20 2.68 -5.67
CA PHE A 109 -23.15 3.79 -5.64
C PHE A 109 -22.53 4.95 -4.87
N ASN A 110 -22.17 6.01 -5.58
CA ASN A 110 -21.43 7.13 -4.99
C ASN A 110 -22.26 8.41 -4.82
N ASP A 111 -23.39 8.54 -5.53
CA ASP A 111 -24.20 9.75 -5.50
C ASP A 111 -25.24 9.73 -4.37
N PRO A 112 -25.14 10.60 -3.37
CA PRO A 112 -26.07 10.64 -2.25
C PRO A 112 -27.39 11.29 -2.68
N GLU A 113 -28.43 10.48 -2.88
CA GLU A 113 -29.77 10.93 -3.30
C GLU A 113 -30.77 11.01 -2.13
N VAL A 114 -30.53 10.25 -1.07
CA VAL A 114 -31.49 10.10 0.05
C VAL A 114 -30.93 10.70 1.31
N GLN A 115 -31.69 11.56 2.00
CA GLN A 115 -31.34 12.10 3.30
C GLN A 115 -32.01 11.30 4.44
N ILE A 116 -31.19 10.80 5.36
CA ILE A 116 -31.61 10.25 6.65
C ILE A 116 -31.44 11.34 7.70
N ARG A 117 -32.50 11.62 8.46
CA ARG A 117 -32.47 12.61 9.54
C ARG A 117 -33.11 12.05 10.81
N GLU A 118 -32.32 11.96 11.87
CA GLU A 118 -32.75 11.41 13.16
C GLU A 118 -32.32 12.30 14.32
N ASN A 119 -33.09 12.26 15.40
CA ASN A 119 -32.88 13.08 16.59
C ASN A 119 -32.10 12.38 17.71
N SER A 120 -31.66 11.15 17.49
CA SER A 120 -30.68 10.44 18.34
C SER A 120 -29.59 9.80 17.49
N PHE A 121 -28.41 9.63 18.07
CA PHE A 121 -27.28 9.04 17.35
C PHE A 121 -27.50 7.56 17.06
N SER A 122 -28.05 6.83 18.04
CA SER A 122 -28.37 5.41 17.87
C SER A 122 -29.44 5.17 16.79
N SER A 123 -30.48 6.04 16.72
CA SER A 123 -31.48 5.97 15.64
C SER A 123 -30.86 6.25 14.27
N GLY A 124 -29.97 7.26 14.19
CA GLY A 124 -29.24 7.57 12.95
C GLY A 124 -28.47 6.38 12.40
N ILE A 125 -27.67 5.74 13.24
CA ILE A 125 -26.93 4.52 12.86
C ILE A 125 -27.91 3.39 12.47
N SER A 126 -28.97 3.17 13.27
CA SER A 126 -29.95 2.12 12.99
C SER A 126 -30.62 2.30 11.64
N THR A 127 -31.09 3.52 11.34
CA THR A 127 -31.77 3.84 10.08
C THR A 127 -30.79 3.70 8.89
N LEU A 128 -29.56 4.16 9.06
CA LEU A 128 -28.51 4.00 8.06
C LEU A 128 -28.29 2.52 7.71
N LEU A 129 -27.97 1.69 8.70
CA LEU A 129 -27.64 0.28 8.48
C LEU A 129 -28.84 -0.53 7.96
N ASN A 130 -30.05 -0.22 8.42
CA ASN A 130 -31.27 -0.86 7.92
C ASN A 130 -31.57 -0.50 6.46
N SER A 131 -31.21 0.70 6.02
CA SER A 131 -31.38 1.11 4.61
C SER A 131 -30.56 0.25 3.64
N PHE A 132 -29.55 -0.42 4.14
CA PHE A 132 -28.65 -1.30 3.39
C PHE A 132 -28.75 -2.78 3.81
N SER A 133 -29.76 -3.12 4.64
CA SER A 133 -30.01 -4.49 5.10
C SER A 133 -28.85 -5.20 5.81
N ILE A 134 -27.84 -4.46 6.33
CA ILE A 134 -26.68 -5.06 7.00
C ILE A 134 -26.75 -4.97 8.54
N PHE A 135 -27.81 -4.42 9.08
CA PHE A 135 -27.92 -4.11 10.50
C PHE A 135 -27.71 -5.33 11.43
N ASN A 136 -28.26 -6.48 11.07
CA ASN A 136 -28.22 -7.69 11.91
C ASN A 136 -26.95 -8.54 11.67
N ASN A 137 -26.20 -8.25 10.64
CA ASN A 137 -25.04 -9.05 10.18
C ASN A 137 -23.82 -8.18 9.94
N LEU A 138 -23.56 -7.22 10.82
CA LEU A 138 -22.33 -6.41 10.76
C LEU A 138 -21.11 -7.26 11.09
N GLU A 139 -20.14 -7.26 10.18
CA GLU A 139 -18.88 -7.97 10.31
C GLU A 139 -17.72 -7.04 10.65
N ARG A 140 -17.79 -5.81 10.14
CA ARG A 140 -16.74 -4.79 10.35
C ARG A 140 -17.34 -3.42 10.58
N VAL A 141 -16.78 -2.74 11.56
CA VAL A 141 -17.07 -1.32 11.82
C VAL A 141 -15.74 -0.64 12.13
N SER A 142 -15.44 0.46 11.43
CA SER A 142 -14.28 1.28 11.79
C SER A 142 -14.57 2.77 11.66
N PHE A 143 -13.97 3.54 12.56
CA PHE A 143 -13.98 4.99 12.54
C PHE A 143 -12.52 5.48 12.55
N LYS A 144 -12.13 6.25 11.55
CA LYS A 144 -10.79 6.83 11.40
C LYS A 144 -10.88 8.34 11.47
N ILE A 145 -10.34 8.93 12.53
CA ILE A 145 -10.32 10.39 12.70
C ILE A 145 -9.17 10.96 11.87
N ILE A 146 -9.50 11.77 10.87
CA ILE A 146 -8.52 12.35 9.94
C ILE A 146 -8.26 13.84 10.21
N ASN A 147 -9.16 14.52 10.90
CA ASN A 147 -8.98 15.91 11.30
C ASN A 147 -9.73 16.22 12.60
N ILE A 148 -9.23 17.19 13.38
CA ILE A 148 -9.91 17.74 14.55
C ILE A 148 -9.65 19.25 14.60
N ASP A 149 -10.74 20.03 14.53
CA ASP A 149 -10.73 21.48 14.55
C ASP A 149 -11.44 22.04 15.79
N LYS A 150 -10.89 23.09 16.35
CA LYS A 150 -11.56 23.88 17.38
C LYS A 150 -12.45 24.94 16.73
N ILE A 151 -13.76 24.69 16.68
CA ILE A 151 -14.72 25.60 16.03
C ILE A 151 -15.06 26.77 16.94
N ALA A 152 -15.20 26.52 18.26
CA ALA A 152 -15.55 27.53 19.24
C ALA A 152 -14.84 27.24 20.58
N LYS A 153 -14.96 28.16 21.55
CA LYS A 153 -14.30 28.01 22.86
C LYS A 153 -14.60 26.67 23.56
N LYS A 154 -15.77 26.08 23.27
CA LYS A 154 -16.29 24.87 23.91
C LYS A 154 -16.62 23.74 22.93
N ASN A 155 -16.50 23.96 21.64
CA ASN A 155 -16.88 23.01 20.62
C ASN A 155 -15.70 22.67 19.72
N ILE A 156 -15.54 21.38 19.46
CA ILE A 156 -14.58 20.82 18.52
C ILE A 156 -15.33 20.01 17.46
N GLN A 157 -14.81 19.99 16.24
CA GLN A 157 -15.30 19.15 15.15
C GLN A 157 -14.24 18.15 14.79
N SER A 158 -14.62 16.89 14.61
CA SER A 158 -13.79 15.89 13.99
C SER A 158 -14.33 15.50 12.63
N ASP A 159 -13.43 15.38 11.66
CA ASP A 159 -13.72 14.73 10.37
C ASP A 159 -13.29 13.27 10.48
N VAL A 160 -14.23 12.36 10.17
CA VAL A 160 -14.07 10.93 10.42
C VAL A 160 -14.45 10.15 9.19
N ILE A 161 -13.56 9.26 8.75
CA ILE A 161 -13.89 8.24 7.76
C ILE A 161 -14.52 7.07 8.49
N VAL A 162 -15.73 6.69 8.05
CA VAL A 162 -16.48 5.58 8.62
C VAL A 162 -16.59 4.46 7.58
N HIS A 163 -16.43 3.24 8.04
CA HIS A 163 -16.61 2.05 7.24
C HIS A 163 -17.46 1.04 8.00
N PHE A 164 -18.56 0.63 7.38
CA PHE A 164 -19.40 -0.49 7.83
C PHE A 164 -19.37 -1.55 6.76
N ALA A 165 -19.21 -2.81 7.13
CA ALA A 165 -19.34 -3.93 6.22
C ALA A 165 -20.12 -5.06 6.87
N GLY A 166 -20.92 -5.75 6.08
CA GLY A 166 -21.73 -6.89 6.51
C GLY A 166 -22.31 -7.62 5.31
N ALA A 167 -22.93 -8.76 5.58
CA ALA A 167 -23.53 -9.59 4.54
C ALA A 167 -24.96 -10.01 4.90
N GLU A 168 -25.88 -9.95 3.95
CA GLU A 168 -27.21 -10.51 4.08
C GLU A 168 -27.65 -11.17 2.75
N ASN A 169 -28.22 -12.38 2.82
CA ASN A 169 -28.75 -13.13 1.66
C ASN A 169 -27.71 -13.31 0.53
N ASN A 170 -26.46 -13.60 0.85
CA ASN A 170 -25.34 -13.71 -0.09
C ASN A 170 -24.97 -12.40 -0.81
N LEU A 171 -25.37 -11.27 -0.26
CA LEU A 171 -24.98 -9.96 -0.73
C LEU A 171 -24.06 -9.32 0.31
N ASP A 172 -22.79 -9.18 -0.03
CA ASP A 172 -21.82 -8.41 0.75
C ASP A 172 -22.03 -6.92 0.50
N THR A 173 -22.13 -6.14 1.55
CA THR A 173 -22.37 -4.70 1.47
C THR A 173 -21.32 -3.95 2.26
N GLU A 174 -20.68 -2.98 1.63
CA GLU A 174 -19.79 -2.02 2.27
C GLU A 174 -20.36 -0.60 2.17
N LEU A 175 -20.37 0.11 3.29
CA LEU A 175 -20.69 1.53 3.36
C LEU A 175 -19.44 2.30 3.78
N ARG A 176 -19.09 3.31 3.00
CA ARG A 176 -18.01 4.24 3.32
C ARG A 176 -18.58 5.63 3.48
N GLY A 177 -18.27 6.30 4.58
CA GLY A 177 -18.78 7.63 4.85
C GLY A 177 -17.68 8.59 5.27
N ASN A 178 -17.81 9.84 4.82
CA ASN A 178 -17.06 10.96 5.34
C ASN A 178 -18.00 11.78 6.23
N ILE A 179 -17.83 11.68 7.54
CA ILE A 179 -18.73 12.31 8.50
C ILE A 179 -18.02 13.39 9.31
N LYS A 180 -18.75 14.44 9.63
CA LYS A 180 -18.36 15.50 10.57
C LYS A 180 -19.10 15.29 11.87
N MET A 181 -18.35 15.14 12.95
CA MET A 181 -18.89 14.97 14.30
C MET A 181 -18.58 16.21 15.12
N LEU A 182 -19.63 16.85 15.64
CA LEU A 182 -19.51 18.00 16.52
C LEU A 182 -19.56 17.55 17.99
N TRP A 183 -18.60 17.99 18.78
CA TRP A 183 -18.43 17.60 20.18
C TRP A 183 -18.43 18.80 21.10
N SER A 184 -19.01 18.65 22.27
CA SER A 184 -18.83 19.60 23.38
C SER A 184 -17.59 19.26 24.19
N ASN A 185 -16.82 20.29 24.53
CA ASN A 185 -15.60 20.22 25.33
C ASN A 185 -15.79 21.07 26.63
N GLU A 186 -16.96 21.07 27.21
CA GLU A 186 -17.25 21.91 28.38
C GLU A 186 -16.78 21.31 29.71
N LYS A 187 -16.67 19.99 29.77
CA LYS A 187 -16.28 19.21 30.94
C LYS A 187 -15.04 18.39 30.63
N GLU A 188 -14.48 17.72 31.63
CA GLU A 188 -13.37 16.79 31.43
C GLU A 188 -13.69 15.70 30.38
N ASP A 189 -14.98 15.36 30.24
CA ASP A 189 -15.48 14.41 29.24
C ASP A 189 -15.98 15.13 27.98
N ILE A 190 -15.65 14.54 26.82
CA ILE A 190 -16.11 15.00 25.51
C ILE A 190 -17.44 14.31 25.19
N THR A 191 -18.46 15.10 24.82
CA THR A 191 -19.80 14.58 24.49
C THR A 191 -20.19 14.96 23.06
N LEU A 192 -20.83 14.04 22.34
CA LEU A 192 -21.28 14.22 20.96
C LEU A 192 -22.55 15.07 20.90
N LEU A 193 -22.54 16.10 20.05
CA LEU A 193 -23.70 17.02 19.86
C LEU A 193 -24.42 16.75 18.53
N SER A 194 -23.71 16.50 17.45
CA SER A 194 -24.32 16.18 16.16
C SER A 194 -23.38 15.44 15.25
N VAL A 195 -23.95 14.73 14.26
CA VAL A 195 -23.22 14.02 13.21
C VAL A 195 -23.83 14.36 11.85
N LYS A 196 -22.99 14.65 10.86
CA LYS A 196 -23.41 14.89 9.47
C LYS A 196 -22.41 14.28 8.52
N GLY A 197 -22.88 13.71 7.41
CA GLY A 197 -21.97 13.23 6.39
C GLY A 197 -22.64 12.52 5.23
N ASP A 198 -21.81 12.22 4.24
CA ASP A 198 -22.20 11.59 3.00
C ASP A 198 -21.61 10.18 2.95
N PHE A 199 -22.38 9.24 2.43
CA PHE A 199 -22.01 7.83 2.32
C PHE A 199 -22.05 7.39 0.85
N SER A 200 -21.13 6.52 0.50
CA SER A 200 -21.17 5.66 -0.69
C SER A 200 -21.40 4.21 -0.27
N ALA A 201 -21.88 3.39 -1.19
CA ALA A 201 -22.10 1.98 -0.97
C ALA A 201 -21.49 1.15 -2.09
N SER A 202 -20.92 0.00 -1.74
CA SER A 202 -20.54 -1.04 -2.70
C SER A 202 -21.23 -2.34 -2.30
N LEU A 203 -21.86 -2.99 -3.25
CA LEU A 203 -22.60 -4.23 -3.07
C LEU A 203 -22.00 -5.30 -3.98
N SER A 204 -21.69 -6.47 -3.42
CA SER A 204 -21.10 -7.59 -4.16
C SER A 204 -21.89 -8.87 -3.92
N SER A 205 -22.23 -9.54 -5.00
CA SER A 205 -22.81 -10.89 -4.99
C SER A 205 -21.83 -11.97 -5.46
N LEU A 206 -20.56 -11.63 -5.66
CA LEU A 206 -19.49 -12.57 -6.04
C LEU A 206 -19.10 -13.53 -4.92
N GLY A 207 -19.41 -13.19 -3.66
CA GLY A 207 -18.87 -13.84 -2.49
C GLY A 207 -17.50 -13.26 -2.11
N LYS A 208 -16.89 -13.84 -1.08
CA LYS A 208 -15.63 -13.35 -0.51
C LYS A 208 -14.43 -14.12 -1.06
N PHE A 209 -13.31 -13.45 -1.19
CA PHE A 209 -12.04 -14.15 -1.34
C PHE A 209 -11.80 -15.08 -0.15
N THR A 210 -11.37 -16.30 -0.43
CA THR A 210 -11.07 -17.30 0.58
C THR A 210 -9.57 -17.55 0.61
N ASP A 211 -8.98 -17.55 1.82
CA ASP A 211 -7.59 -17.94 2.02
C ASP A 211 -7.42 -19.43 1.73
N VAL A 212 -6.69 -19.73 0.66
CA VAL A 212 -6.39 -21.09 0.23
C VAL A 212 -4.95 -21.54 0.56
N THR A 213 -4.20 -20.73 1.30
CA THR A 213 -2.78 -20.96 1.60
C THR A 213 -2.54 -22.33 2.23
N GLU A 214 -3.32 -22.70 3.24
CA GLU A 214 -3.15 -24.00 3.92
C GLU A 214 -3.53 -25.17 3.00
N SER A 215 -4.55 -25.02 2.16
CA SER A 215 -4.99 -26.10 1.26
C SER A 215 -4.03 -26.32 0.09
N THR A 216 -3.29 -25.28 -0.34
CA THR A 216 -2.40 -25.35 -1.52
C THR A 216 -0.93 -25.51 -1.15
N LEU A 217 -0.47 -24.84 -0.09
CA LEU A 217 0.94 -24.80 0.35
C LEU A 217 1.19 -25.47 1.68
N GLY A 218 0.13 -25.79 2.44
CA GLY A 218 0.25 -26.39 3.77
C GLY A 218 0.90 -27.77 3.78
N GLY A 219 0.93 -28.47 2.64
CA GLY A 219 1.66 -29.72 2.45
C GLY A 219 3.16 -29.57 2.22
N VAL A 220 3.67 -28.32 1.98
CA VAL A 220 5.07 -28.04 1.64
C VAL A 220 5.86 -27.70 2.92
N PRO A 221 6.77 -28.58 3.40
CA PRO A 221 7.47 -28.37 4.67
C PRO A 221 8.32 -27.10 4.70
N GLU A 222 8.95 -26.74 3.57
CA GLU A 222 9.79 -25.57 3.41
C GLU A 222 8.95 -24.29 3.55
N PHE A 223 7.73 -24.29 3.03
CA PHE A 223 6.80 -23.16 3.18
C PHE A 223 6.42 -22.96 4.66
N LYS A 224 5.96 -24.02 5.33
CA LYS A 224 5.63 -23.95 6.77
C LYS A 224 6.83 -23.55 7.63
N GLY A 225 7.99 -24.10 7.33
CA GLY A 225 9.21 -23.81 8.06
C GLY A 225 9.69 -22.37 7.96
N GLN A 226 9.38 -21.69 6.86
CA GLN A 226 9.87 -20.35 6.57
C GLN A 226 8.79 -19.28 6.68
N PHE A 227 7.63 -19.43 6.04
CA PHE A 227 6.62 -18.37 5.90
C PHE A 227 5.57 -18.35 7.03
N TYR A 228 5.31 -19.46 7.72
CA TYR A 228 4.46 -19.43 8.92
C TYR A 228 5.17 -18.85 10.16
N ARG A 229 6.45 -18.54 10.02
CA ARG A 229 7.22 -17.85 11.05
C ARG A 229 7.15 -16.35 10.82
N GLY A 230 6.54 -15.61 11.73
CA GLY A 230 6.45 -14.17 11.67
C GLY A 230 7.81 -13.45 11.76
N GLN A 231 7.81 -12.17 11.50
CA GLN A 231 8.98 -11.31 11.55
C GLN A 231 9.74 -11.43 12.88
N ASP A 232 9.04 -11.41 14.01
CA ASP A 232 9.66 -11.52 15.35
C ASP A 232 10.46 -12.80 15.53
N TYR A 233 9.98 -13.90 14.95
CA TYR A 233 10.70 -15.18 15.00
C TYR A 233 12.04 -15.08 14.27
N TRP A 234 12.08 -14.45 13.10
CA TRP A 234 13.31 -14.32 12.31
C TRP A 234 14.22 -13.22 12.85
N THR A 235 13.70 -12.08 13.26
CA THR A 235 14.47 -10.99 13.87
C THR A 235 15.21 -11.44 15.14
N SER A 236 14.62 -12.36 15.89
CA SER A 236 15.29 -12.94 17.08
C SER A 236 16.40 -13.95 16.74
N ARG A 237 16.55 -14.37 15.49
CA ARG A 237 17.51 -15.41 15.03
C ARG A 237 18.51 -14.93 14.02
N ILE A 238 18.16 -13.93 13.24
CA ILE A 238 19.03 -13.29 12.25
C ILE A 238 19.53 -11.97 12.83
N GLU A 239 20.85 -11.84 12.96
CA GLU A 239 21.46 -10.69 13.61
C GLU A 239 21.44 -9.47 12.71
N MET A 240 20.71 -8.43 13.10
CA MET A 240 20.61 -7.16 12.38
C MET A 240 21.93 -6.37 12.36
N LEU A 241 22.87 -6.62 13.28
CA LEU A 241 24.18 -5.95 13.31
C LEU A 241 25.02 -6.18 12.06
N THR A 242 24.73 -7.25 11.31
CA THR A 242 25.37 -7.55 10.02
C THR A 242 24.76 -6.79 8.83
N GLY A 243 23.77 -5.94 9.06
CA GLY A 243 23.05 -5.22 8.01
C GLY A 243 21.95 -6.05 7.34
N ILE A 244 21.63 -7.22 7.89
CA ILE A 244 20.51 -8.05 7.42
C ILE A 244 19.22 -7.50 8.02
N ASP A 245 18.27 -7.20 7.18
CA ASP A 245 16.96 -6.70 7.58
C ASP A 245 15.86 -7.67 7.14
N VAL A 246 15.06 -8.13 8.11
CA VAL A 246 13.96 -9.08 7.90
C VAL A 246 12.61 -8.39 7.89
N GLY A 247 12.54 -7.21 7.30
CA GLY A 247 11.39 -6.31 7.35
C GLY A 247 10.13 -6.77 6.62
N GLY A 248 10.20 -7.77 5.75
CA GLY A 248 9.02 -8.36 5.09
C GLY A 248 8.51 -7.60 3.85
N TRP A 249 9.33 -6.77 3.22
CA TRP A 249 9.03 -6.03 1.99
C TRP A 249 9.62 -6.66 0.72
N GLN A 250 9.87 -7.94 0.75
CA GLN A 250 10.38 -8.68 -0.40
C GLN A 250 9.27 -8.99 -1.40
N GLY A 251 9.62 -8.91 -2.69
CA GLY A 251 8.68 -9.11 -3.79
C GLY A 251 8.38 -10.58 -4.10
N VAL A 252 7.31 -10.77 -4.86
CA VAL A 252 6.92 -12.04 -5.45
C VAL A 252 6.81 -11.88 -6.97
N SER A 253 7.27 -12.87 -7.73
CA SER A 253 7.11 -12.93 -9.18
C SER A 253 6.39 -14.21 -9.58
N VAL A 254 5.54 -14.10 -10.61
CA VAL A 254 4.71 -15.19 -11.10
C VAL A 254 5.02 -15.42 -12.58
N ALA A 255 5.26 -16.66 -12.95
CA ALA A 255 5.46 -17.09 -14.35
C ALA A 255 5.27 -18.60 -14.46
N ASP A 256 4.99 -19.11 -15.65
CA ASP A 256 5.11 -20.52 -15.99
C ASP A 256 6.57 -20.83 -16.33
N VAL A 257 7.38 -21.20 -15.32
CA VAL A 257 8.83 -21.36 -15.50
C VAL A 257 9.23 -22.73 -16.02
N ASN A 258 8.32 -23.70 -16.03
CA ASN A 258 8.58 -25.05 -16.51
C ASN A 258 7.88 -25.39 -17.83
N GLY A 259 7.05 -24.47 -18.38
CA GLY A 259 6.36 -24.61 -19.64
C GLY A 259 5.16 -25.57 -19.60
N ASP A 260 4.55 -25.79 -18.43
CA ASP A 260 3.43 -26.73 -18.26
C ASP A 260 2.04 -26.08 -18.38
N GLY A 261 1.99 -24.75 -18.56
CA GLY A 261 0.77 -23.96 -18.68
C GLY A 261 0.14 -23.57 -17.34
N LEU A 262 0.83 -23.79 -16.23
CA LEU A 262 0.39 -23.42 -14.89
C LEU A 262 1.31 -22.34 -14.32
N ASP A 263 0.72 -21.33 -13.68
CA ASP A 263 1.50 -20.25 -13.04
C ASP A 263 2.25 -20.77 -11.80
N ASP A 264 3.55 -20.60 -11.80
CA ASP A 264 4.47 -20.82 -10.69
C ASP A 264 4.78 -19.49 -10.01
N PHE A 265 5.39 -19.51 -8.82
CA PHE A 265 5.79 -18.26 -8.18
C PHE A 265 7.11 -18.36 -7.44
N TYR A 266 7.84 -17.25 -7.46
CA TYR A 266 9.12 -17.07 -6.82
C TYR A 266 9.05 -15.94 -5.78
N ILE A 267 9.51 -16.23 -4.55
CA ILE A 267 9.47 -15.28 -3.43
C ILE A 267 10.90 -14.87 -3.07
N ALA A 268 11.19 -13.56 -3.16
CA ALA A 268 12.40 -12.97 -2.61
C ALA A 268 12.43 -13.09 -1.08
N GLN A 269 13.63 -13.18 -0.51
CA GLN A 269 13.81 -13.30 0.93
C GLN A 269 14.90 -12.36 1.45
N PRO A 270 14.80 -11.95 2.73
CA PRO A 270 15.88 -11.22 3.39
C PRO A 270 17.13 -12.08 3.47
N GLY A 271 18.29 -11.43 3.59
CA GLY A 271 19.58 -12.11 3.69
C GLY A 271 19.60 -13.16 4.82
N GLY A 272 20.16 -14.32 4.51
CA GLY A 272 20.22 -15.47 5.42
C GLY A 272 19.02 -16.43 5.32
N LEU A 273 17.95 -16.07 4.63
CA LEU A 273 16.86 -16.95 4.26
C LEU A 273 16.90 -17.25 2.76
N PRO A 274 16.70 -18.50 2.34
CA PRO A 274 16.71 -18.83 0.92
C PRO A 274 15.49 -18.28 0.21
N ASN A 275 15.70 -17.68 -0.98
CA ASN A 275 14.61 -17.41 -1.92
C ASN A 275 13.90 -18.71 -2.29
N ARG A 276 12.61 -18.65 -2.61
CA ARG A 276 11.78 -19.82 -2.85
C ARG A 276 11.07 -19.78 -4.19
N LEU A 277 11.23 -20.88 -4.95
CA LEU A 277 10.46 -21.18 -6.15
C LEU A 277 9.47 -22.29 -5.83
N TYR A 278 8.20 -22.02 -6.06
CA TYR A 278 7.12 -23.00 -5.90
C TYR A 278 6.49 -23.27 -7.27
N ILE A 279 6.60 -24.52 -7.67
CA ILE A 279 6.03 -25.01 -8.93
C ILE A 279 4.65 -25.57 -8.65
N ARG A 280 3.67 -25.12 -9.42
CA ARG A 280 2.29 -25.60 -9.34
C ARG A 280 2.16 -26.94 -10.00
N ASN A 281 1.48 -27.87 -9.34
CA ASN A 281 1.16 -29.17 -9.92
C ASN A 281 -0.29 -29.23 -10.44
N SER A 282 -0.59 -30.22 -11.27
CA SER A 282 -1.91 -30.41 -11.89
C SER A 282 -3.03 -30.73 -10.87
N GLU A 283 -2.70 -31.07 -9.62
CA GLU A 283 -3.64 -31.32 -8.52
C GLU A 283 -4.01 -30.02 -7.77
N GLY A 284 -3.40 -28.88 -8.15
CA GLY A 284 -3.64 -27.56 -7.56
C GLY A 284 -2.81 -27.25 -6.33
N GLY A 285 -1.87 -28.14 -5.93
CA GLY A 285 -0.85 -27.91 -4.91
C GLY A 285 0.44 -27.35 -5.51
N PHE A 286 1.45 -27.17 -4.64
CA PHE A 286 2.78 -26.69 -5.04
C PHE A 286 3.91 -27.58 -4.53
N GLU A 287 5.06 -27.53 -5.21
CA GLU A 287 6.31 -28.17 -4.84
C GLU A 287 7.44 -27.15 -4.75
N ASP A 288 8.32 -27.25 -3.76
CA ASP A 288 9.53 -26.41 -3.66
C ASP A 288 10.63 -26.92 -4.59
N TRP A 289 10.88 -26.16 -5.66
CA TRP A 289 11.97 -26.43 -6.61
C TRP A 289 13.19 -25.52 -6.42
N SER A 290 13.20 -24.64 -5.45
CA SER A 290 14.23 -23.61 -5.25
C SER A 290 15.66 -24.13 -5.36
N LYS A 291 15.93 -25.25 -4.67
CA LYS A 291 17.26 -25.89 -4.71
C LYS A 291 17.50 -26.65 -6.01
N LYS A 292 16.50 -27.37 -6.51
CA LYS A 292 16.56 -28.11 -7.77
C LYS A 292 16.86 -27.16 -8.93
N SER A 293 16.22 -26.01 -8.95
CA SER A 293 16.37 -24.96 -9.96
C SER A 293 17.59 -24.05 -9.75
N SER A 294 18.37 -24.24 -8.69
CA SER A 294 19.61 -23.48 -8.39
C SER A 294 19.41 -21.96 -8.18
N ILE A 295 18.21 -21.53 -7.77
CA ILE A 295 17.85 -20.11 -7.54
C ILE A 295 17.48 -19.81 -6.08
N ASN A 296 17.89 -20.66 -5.16
CA ASN A 296 17.67 -20.49 -3.70
C ASN A 296 18.74 -19.57 -3.08
N PHE A 297 18.85 -18.34 -3.59
CA PHE A 297 19.84 -17.39 -3.07
C PHE A 297 19.66 -17.12 -1.58
N LEU A 298 20.77 -16.92 -0.87
CA LEU A 298 20.82 -16.51 0.54
C LEU A 298 21.13 -15.02 0.72
N ASP A 299 21.42 -14.32 -0.39
CA ASP A 299 21.60 -12.88 -0.38
C ASP A 299 20.27 -12.17 -0.13
N SER A 300 20.33 -10.98 0.47
CA SER A 300 19.15 -10.14 0.62
C SER A 300 18.62 -9.77 -0.76
N SER A 301 17.44 -10.27 -1.08
CA SER A 301 16.75 -10.04 -2.34
C SER A 301 15.46 -9.28 -2.10
N HIS A 302 15.20 -8.23 -2.91
CA HIS A 302 13.97 -7.43 -2.82
C HIS A 302 13.13 -7.56 -4.09
N ALA A 303 13.79 -7.55 -5.24
CA ALA A 303 13.16 -7.56 -6.55
C ALA A 303 13.51 -8.81 -7.32
N ASN A 304 12.52 -9.39 -7.97
CA ASN A 304 12.70 -10.46 -8.93
C ASN A 304 11.72 -10.24 -10.08
N LEU A 305 12.12 -10.61 -11.28
CA LEU A 305 11.25 -10.57 -12.45
C LEU A 305 11.59 -11.76 -13.36
N PHE A 306 10.55 -12.44 -13.84
CA PHE A 306 10.66 -13.42 -14.90
C PHE A 306 10.26 -12.79 -16.23
N PHE A 307 11.09 -12.94 -17.23
CA PHE A 307 10.80 -12.58 -18.63
C PHE A 307 11.78 -13.29 -19.55
N ASP A 308 11.42 -13.45 -20.80
CA ASP A 308 12.25 -14.06 -21.84
C ASP A 308 13.31 -13.05 -22.30
N ILE A 309 14.56 -13.25 -21.87
CA ILE A 309 15.67 -12.29 -22.10
C ILE A 309 16.36 -12.53 -23.45
N ASP A 310 16.44 -13.78 -23.90
CA ASP A 310 17.17 -14.16 -25.10
C ASP A 310 16.27 -14.62 -26.27
N ASN A 311 14.94 -14.41 -26.09
CA ASN A 311 13.92 -14.71 -27.09
C ASN A 311 13.84 -16.21 -27.48
N ASP A 312 14.15 -17.12 -26.52
CA ASP A 312 14.08 -18.57 -26.75
C ASP A 312 12.71 -19.18 -26.34
N GLY A 313 11.84 -18.42 -25.71
CA GLY A 313 10.50 -18.79 -25.29
C GLY A 313 10.40 -19.25 -23.84
N ASP A 314 11.49 -19.44 -23.14
CA ASP A 314 11.53 -19.79 -21.72
C ASP A 314 11.60 -18.52 -20.84
N GLN A 315 11.04 -18.57 -19.63
CA GLN A 315 11.04 -17.43 -18.70
C GLN A 315 12.33 -17.43 -17.88
N ASP A 316 13.20 -16.45 -18.11
CA ASP A 316 14.45 -16.23 -17.38
C ASP A 316 14.23 -15.45 -16.09
N LEU A 317 15.20 -15.46 -15.19
CA LEU A 317 15.11 -14.75 -13.92
C LEU A 317 16.13 -13.61 -13.80
N VAL A 318 15.65 -12.40 -13.61
CA VAL A 318 16.45 -11.26 -13.11
C VAL A 318 16.18 -11.07 -11.63
N SER A 319 17.20 -11.21 -10.80
CA SER A 319 17.10 -11.09 -9.34
C SER A 319 17.94 -9.93 -8.82
N GLY A 320 17.29 -8.98 -8.15
CA GLY A 320 17.93 -7.90 -7.41
C GLY A 320 18.43 -8.40 -6.06
N VAL A 321 19.77 -8.49 -5.94
CA VAL A 321 20.45 -8.84 -4.68
C VAL A 321 21.14 -7.62 -4.09
N TYR A 322 21.62 -7.70 -2.84
CA TYR A 322 22.20 -6.55 -2.15
C TYR A 322 23.30 -5.83 -2.93
N GLU A 323 24.11 -6.55 -3.72
CA GLU A 323 25.25 -5.96 -4.46
C GLU A 323 24.91 -5.55 -5.90
N GLY A 324 23.73 -5.89 -6.41
CA GLY A 324 23.35 -5.61 -7.78
C GLY A 324 22.31 -6.57 -8.33
N ILE A 325 22.50 -6.99 -9.55
CA ILE A 325 21.58 -7.85 -10.29
C ILE A 325 22.27 -9.15 -10.65
N VAL A 326 21.58 -10.27 -10.45
CA VAL A 326 21.98 -11.59 -10.95
C VAL A 326 20.99 -11.99 -12.03
N ILE A 327 21.51 -12.42 -13.18
CA ILE A 327 20.72 -12.88 -14.33
C ILE A 327 20.93 -14.37 -14.51
N MET A 328 19.83 -15.10 -14.52
CA MET A 328 19.79 -16.56 -14.62
C MET A 328 18.96 -16.95 -15.83
N GLU A 329 19.59 -17.59 -16.82
CA GLU A 329 18.90 -18.20 -17.95
C GLU A 329 18.15 -19.45 -17.51
N ASN A 330 16.92 -19.62 -17.95
CA ASN A 330 16.19 -20.87 -17.88
C ASN A 330 16.62 -21.77 -19.06
N VAL A 331 17.40 -22.79 -18.77
CA VAL A 331 17.87 -23.73 -19.81
C VAL A 331 16.84 -24.83 -20.09
N GLY A 332 15.60 -24.55 -19.83
CA GLY A 332 14.45 -25.43 -20.03
C GLY A 332 13.96 -26.14 -18.77
N ASN A 333 12.63 -26.31 -18.69
CA ASN A 333 11.93 -27.02 -17.63
C ASN A 333 12.25 -26.49 -16.20
N GLY A 334 12.37 -25.19 -16.03
CA GLY A 334 12.62 -24.56 -14.73
C GLY A 334 14.03 -24.83 -14.14
N ASN A 335 15.01 -25.14 -14.98
CA ASN A 335 16.41 -25.29 -14.59
C ASN A 335 17.17 -24.01 -14.95
N PHE A 336 17.80 -23.37 -13.98
CA PHE A 336 18.45 -22.08 -14.18
C PHE A 336 19.99 -22.19 -14.18
N SER A 337 20.61 -21.40 -15.07
CA SER A 337 22.06 -21.26 -15.20
C SER A 337 22.44 -19.79 -15.16
N LYS A 338 23.41 -19.43 -14.33
CA LYS A 338 23.88 -18.05 -14.22
C LYS A 338 24.56 -17.57 -15.50
N ARG A 339 24.10 -16.43 -16.06
CA ARG A 339 24.65 -15.80 -17.26
C ARG A 339 25.41 -14.51 -16.97
N ALA A 340 24.85 -13.64 -16.14
CA ALA A 340 25.48 -12.35 -15.86
C ALA A 340 25.36 -11.93 -14.38
N SER A 341 26.17 -10.97 -13.98
CA SER A 341 26.04 -10.19 -12.75
C SER A 341 26.39 -8.75 -13.03
N LEU A 342 25.47 -7.84 -12.70
CA LEU A 342 25.61 -6.40 -12.90
C LEU A 342 25.73 -5.73 -11.53
N LEU A 343 26.85 -5.05 -11.27
CA LEU A 343 27.08 -4.41 -9.98
C LEU A 343 26.35 -3.07 -9.88
N LEU A 344 25.71 -2.85 -8.75
CA LEU A 344 25.14 -1.56 -8.35
C LEU A 344 25.89 -1.03 -7.12
N PRO A 345 27.04 -0.36 -7.30
CA PRO A 345 27.97 -0.07 -6.20
C PRO A 345 27.44 0.93 -5.18
N SER A 346 26.46 1.74 -5.53
CA SER A 346 25.95 2.84 -4.71
C SER A 346 24.49 2.72 -4.30
N ALA A 347 23.77 1.70 -4.77
CA ALA A 347 22.32 1.59 -4.58
C ALA A 347 21.88 0.16 -4.32
N VAL A 348 20.70 0.00 -3.69
CA VAL A 348 20.08 -1.30 -3.43
C VAL A 348 18.82 -1.44 -4.27
N PRO A 349 18.70 -2.49 -5.12
CA PRO A 349 17.54 -2.71 -5.97
C PRO A 349 16.31 -3.10 -5.14
N TYR A 350 15.15 -2.50 -5.46
CA TYR A 350 13.86 -2.76 -4.78
C TYR A 350 12.77 -3.25 -5.73
N SER A 351 12.78 -2.82 -6.99
CA SER A 351 11.85 -3.27 -8.02
C SER A 351 12.55 -3.34 -9.38
N ILE A 352 12.07 -4.23 -10.23
CA ILE A 352 12.55 -4.42 -11.60
C ILE A 352 11.34 -4.50 -12.51
N VAL A 353 11.38 -3.75 -13.63
CA VAL A 353 10.36 -3.80 -14.69
C VAL A 353 11.03 -3.86 -16.05
N ALA A 354 10.44 -4.61 -16.98
CA ALA A 354 11.01 -4.84 -18.31
C ALA A 354 10.08 -4.32 -19.41
N ALA A 355 10.66 -3.80 -20.48
CA ALA A 355 10.02 -3.44 -21.73
C ALA A 355 11.07 -3.36 -22.86
N ASP A 356 10.64 -3.53 -24.09
CA ASP A 356 11.39 -3.18 -25.28
C ASP A 356 11.21 -1.68 -25.54
N TYR A 357 12.01 -0.83 -24.81
CA TYR A 357 11.80 0.62 -24.83
C TYR A 357 12.34 1.28 -26.11
N ASP A 358 13.29 0.64 -26.82
CA ASP A 358 13.91 1.18 -28.02
C ASP A 358 13.49 0.47 -29.31
N LYS A 359 12.56 -0.50 -29.19
CA LYS A 359 11.93 -1.24 -30.29
C LYS A 359 12.92 -2.04 -31.14
N ASP A 360 13.97 -2.56 -30.50
CA ASP A 360 14.94 -3.41 -31.18
C ASP A 360 14.56 -4.90 -31.14
N GLY A 361 13.52 -5.27 -30.38
CA GLY A 361 12.97 -6.61 -30.28
C GLY A 361 13.47 -7.39 -29.06
N ASP A 362 14.40 -6.83 -28.29
CA ASP A 362 14.91 -7.41 -27.06
C ASP A 362 14.29 -6.72 -25.83
N LEU A 363 14.02 -7.47 -24.77
CA LEU A 363 13.51 -6.86 -23.54
C LEU A 363 14.65 -6.25 -22.71
N ASP A 364 14.48 -4.97 -22.40
CA ASP A 364 15.31 -4.19 -21.50
C ASP A 364 14.73 -4.16 -20.10
N PHE A 365 15.49 -3.74 -19.09
CA PHE A 365 14.93 -3.63 -17.76
C PHE A 365 15.40 -2.41 -16.97
N TYR A 366 14.45 -1.83 -16.26
CA TYR A 366 14.68 -0.71 -15.35
C TYR A 366 14.65 -1.18 -13.90
N VAL A 367 15.62 -0.71 -13.10
CA VAL A 367 15.81 -1.07 -11.70
C VAL A 367 15.53 0.14 -10.81
N CYS A 368 14.49 0.07 -10.02
CA CYS A 368 14.24 1.03 -8.94
C CYS A 368 15.19 0.77 -7.78
N CYS A 369 15.84 1.82 -7.29
CA CYS A 369 16.77 1.76 -6.20
C CYS A 369 16.31 2.67 -5.05
N TYR A 370 16.02 2.09 -3.89
CA TYR A 370 15.47 2.84 -2.76
C TYR A 370 16.56 3.54 -1.96
N ASN A 371 17.44 2.75 -1.37
CA ASN A 371 18.48 3.23 -0.49
C ASN A 371 19.85 3.31 -1.17
N ARG A 372 20.67 4.23 -0.70
CA ARG A 372 22.11 4.14 -0.93
C ARG A 372 22.68 2.98 -0.12
N ARG A 373 23.60 2.25 -0.74
CA ARG A 373 24.23 1.08 -0.13
C ARG A 373 25.00 1.43 1.14
N MET A 374 24.83 0.63 2.20
CA MET A 374 25.62 0.75 3.43
C MET A 374 27.12 0.55 3.14
N GLY A 375 27.97 1.44 3.64
CA GLY A 375 29.42 1.42 3.38
C GLY A 375 29.88 2.22 2.17
N SER A 376 28.98 2.76 1.33
CA SER A 376 29.34 3.82 0.40
C SER A 376 29.81 5.05 1.18
N LYS A 377 30.81 5.79 0.66
CA LYS A 377 31.34 7.00 1.30
C LYS A 377 30.28 8.06 1.59
N GLU A 378 29.13 7.95 0.95
CA GLU A 378 28.02 8.90 1.01
C GLU A 378 26.93 8.48 2.02
N HIS A 379 26.94 7.24 2.51
CA HIS A 379 25.87 6.69 3.36
C HIS A 379 25.78 7.36 4.76
N HIS A 380 26.89 7.79 5.33
CA HIS A 380 26.91 8.21 6.75
C HIS A 380 26.17 9.51 7.05
N LEU A 381 25.89 10.36 6.05
CA LEU A 381 25.28 11.67 6.28
C LEU A 381 23.79 11.73 5.93
N PHE A 382 23.26 10.82 5.10
CA PHE A 382 21.94 10.98 4.50
C PHE A 382 21.17 9.65 4.29
N ALA A 383 21.19 8.78 5.30
CA ALA A 383 20.39 7.54 5.25
C ALA A 383 18.86 7.80 5.39
N ARG A 384 18.46 9.05 5.60
CA ARG A 384 17.06 9.47 5.74
C ARG A 384 16.67 10.42 4.63
N PRO A 385 15.40 10.43 4.22
CA PRO A 385 14.91 11.36 3.19
C PRO A 385 15.09 12.82 3.63
N VAL A 386 15.69 13.62 2.75
CA VAL A 386 15.95 15.07 2.99
C VAL A 386 15.74 15.85 1.69
N PRO A 387 14.85 16.87 1.69
CA PRO A 387 13.84 17.14 2.72
C PRO A 387 12.79 16.00 2.74
N TYR A 388 12.13 15.78 3.85
CA TYR A 388 11.20 14.64 4.00
C TYR A 388 10.08 14.63 2.95
N HIS A 389 9.50 15.79 2.67
CA HIS A 389 8.37 15.96 1.74
C HIS A 389 8.76 15.91 0.24
N ASP A 390 10.03 16.09 -0.11
CA ASP A 390 10.52 16.06 -1.50
C ASP A 390 11.99 15.63 -1.53
N ALA A 391 12.25 14.41 -1.06
CA ALA A 391 13.61 13.91 -0.94
C ALA A 391 14.27 13.66 -2.29
N ASN A 392 15.57 13.97 -2.39
CA ASN A 392 16.40 13.74 -3.57
C ASN A 392 17.79 13.21 -3.19
N ASN A 393 17.83 12.30 -2.21
CA ASN A 393 19.06 11.74 -1.68
C ASN A 393 18.99 10.20 -1.51
N GLY A 394 18.06 9.55 -2.18
CA GLY A 394 17.90 8.10 -2.27
C GLY A 394 18.89 7.41 -3.21
N GLY A 395 18.62 6.17 -3.56
CA GLY A 395 19.36 5.41 -4.55
C GLY A 395 19.19 5.97 -5.96
N GLN A 396 20.16 5.75 -6.82
CA GLN A 396 20.03 6.06 -8.24
C GLN A 396 19.45 4.86 -8.97
N ASN A 397 18.33 5.05 -9.66
CA ASN A 397 17.73 4.03 -10.51
C ASN A 397 18.57 3.80 -11.77
N VAL A 398 18.43 2.64 -12.39
CA VAL A 398 19.27 2.26 -13.53
C VAL A 398 18.43 1.60 -14.62
N LEU A 399 18.58 2.07 -15.87
CA LEU A 399 18.12 1.38 -17.06
C LEU A 399 19.28 0.56 -17.63
N PHE A 400 19.07 -0.74 -17.77
CA PHE A 400 19.96 -1.66 -18.46
C PHE A 400 19.36 -2.02 -19.81
N ARG A 401 20.08 -1.65 -20.87
CA ARG A 401 19.76 -2.10 -22.22
C ARG A 401 20.35 -3.47 -22.47
N ASN A 402 19.56 -4.35 -23.05
CA ASN A 402 19.98 -5.65 -23.55
C ASN A 402 20.64 -5.47 -24.93
N ASP A 403 21.95 -5.72 -25.02
CA ASP A 403 22.71 -5.66 -26.29
C ASP A 403 22.92 -7.09 -26.86
N GLU A 404 21.94 -7.99 -26.70
CA GLU A 404 21.97 -9.42 -27.04
C GLU A 404 23.07 -10.25 -26.33
N ASN A 405 23.03 -11.57 -26.47
CA ASN A 405 24.06 -12.50 -25.98
C ASN A 405 24.43 -12.29 -24.49
N TRP A 406 23.45 -11.98 -23.64
CA TRP A 406 23.62 -11.73 -22.19
C TRP A 406 24.52 -10.53 -21.86
N SER A 407 24.62 -9.57 -22.78
CA SER A 407 25.40 -8.35 -22.65
C SER A 407 24.48 -7.19 -22.32
N PHE A 408 24.66 -6.57 -21.15
CA PHE A 408 23.80 -5.49 -20.66
C PHE A 408 24.61 -4.22 -20.44
N LYS A 409 24.04 -3.09 -20.82
CA LYS A 409 24.69 -1.79 -20.71
C LYS A 409 23.84 -0.82 -19.93
N ASN A 410 24.43 -0.20 -18.90
CA ASN A 410 23.79 0.91 -18.22
C ASN A 410 23.71 2.12 -19.14
N VAL A 411 22.51 2.48 -19.57
CA VAL A 411 22.24 3.58 -20.51
C VAL A 411 21.44 4.72 -19.86
N THR A 412 21.24 4.69 -18.55
CA THR A 412 20.43 5.66 -17.78
C THR A 412 20.71 7.11 -18.14
N LEU A 413 21.98 7.51 -18.13
CA LEU A 413 22.41 8.87 -18.48
C LEU A 413 22.24 9.16 -19.99
N LEU A 414 22.53 8.18 -20.83
CA LEU A 414 22.46 8.32 -22.28
C LEU A 414 21.03 8.57 -22.74
N GLU A 415 20.08 7.84 -22.15
CA GLU A 415 18.67 7.91 -22.52
C GLU A 415 17.90 9.02 -21.77
N GLY A 416 18.53 9.75 -20.83
CA GLY A 416 17.91 10.90 -20.14
C GLY A 416 17.18 10.55 -18.84
N LEU A 417 17.26 9.29 -18.39
CA LEU A 417 16.62 8.81 -17.16
C LEU A 417 17.41 9.15 -15.87
N ASP A 418 18.44 10.00 -15.93
CA ASP A 418 19.15 10.49 -14.75
C ASP A 418 18.54 11.77 -14.15
N GLN A 419 17.55 12.37 -14.82
CA GLN A 419 16.81 13.54 -14.35
C GLN A 419 15.96 13.14 -13.14
N ASN A 420 16.04 13.88 -12.05
CA ASN A 420 15.29 13.62 -10.81
C ASN A 420 15.42 12.19 -10.24
N ASN A 421 16.45 11.48 -10.63
CA ASN A 421 16.66 10.04 -10.44
C ASN A 421 17.44 9.70 -9.16
N ARG A 422 17.15 10.38 -8.03
CA ARG A 422 17.75 10.09 -6.71
C ARG A 422 16.71 10.16 -5.61
N LYS A 423 15.53 9.69 -5.93
CA LYS A 423 14.42 9.57 -4.98
C LYS A 423 14.54 8.26 -4.20
N PHE A 424 13.60 8.02 -3.30
CA PHE A 424 13.47 6.71 -2.65
C PHE A 424 12.49 5.88 -3.48
N SER A 425 12.94 5.42 -4.65
CA SER A 425 12.09 4.74 -5.63
C SER A 425 11.75 3.34 -5.18
N TYR A 426 10.45 3.03 -5.14
CA TYR A 426 9.95 1.74 -4.66
C TYR A 426 9.41 0.86 -5.78
N ALA A 427 8.68 1.44 -6.72
CA ALA A 427 8.10 0.73 -7.85
C ALA A 427 8.15 1.57 -9.13
N ALA A 428 8.06 0.90 -10.27
CA ALA A 428 7.87 1.51 -11.57
C ALA A 428 6.92 0.67 -12.43
N SER A 429 6.43 1.26 -13.52
CA SER A 429 5.66 0.53 -14.53
C SER A 429 5.80 1.21 -15.88
N TRP A 430 5.94 0.40 -16.91
CA TRP A 430 5.93 0.82 -18.31
C TRP A 430 4.50 0.87 -18.82
N GLU A 431 4.19 1.87 -19.66
CA GLU A 431 2.93 1.98 -20.39
C GLU A 431 3.06 3.01 -21.51
N ASP A 432 2.40 2.80 -22.63
CA ASP A 432 2.23 3.79 -23.70
C ASP A 432 1.03 4.69 -23.34
N TYR A 433 1.27 5.70 -22.45
CA TYR A 433 0.18 6.47 -21.86
C TYR A 433 -0.49 7.45 -22.84
N ASP A 434 0.20 7.86 -23.90
CA ASP A 434 -0.30 8.81 -24.89
C ASP A 434 -0.64 8.17 -26.25
N ASN A 435 -0.53 6.84 -26.32
CA ASN A 435 -0.86 6.01 -27.49
C ASN A 435 -0.02 6.39 -28.74
N ASP A 436 1.24 6.78 -28.56
CA ASP A 436 2.17 7.08 -29.66
C ASP A 436 2.97 5.85 -30.12
N GLY A 437 2.84 4.75 -29.39
CA GLY A 437 3.45 3.47 -29.65
C GLY A 437 4.83 3.30 -29.00
N ASP A 438 5.32 4.26 -28.21
CA ASP A 438 6.55 4.18 -27.43
C ASP A 438 6.24 3.85 -25.97
N MET A 439 7.07 3.03 -25.32
CA MET A 439 6.88 2.69 -23.90
C MET A 439 7.40 3.81 -23.00
N ASP A 440 6.53 4.42 -22.22
CA ASP A 440 6.82 5.43 -21.20
C ASP A 440 7.02 4.80 -19.82
N LEU A 441 7.67 5.51 -18.91
CA LEU A 441 8.01 4.97 -17.60
C LEU A 441 7.48 5.86 -16.46
N TYR A 442 6.59 5.30 -15.64
CA TYR A 442 6.22 5.94 -14.37
C TYR A 442 6.97 5.31 -13.20
N VAL A 443 7.54 6.16 -12.31
CA VAL A 443 8.30 5.75 -11.12
C VAL A 443 7.64 6.30 -9.87
N ALA A 444 7.20 5.41 -8.99
CA ALA A 444 6.65 5.75 -7.68
C ALA A 444 7.76 5.78 -6.61
N ASN A 445 7.74 6.84 -5.82
CA ASN A 445 8.73 7.11 -4.79
C ASN A 445 8.06 7.16 -3.41
N ASP A 446 8.61 6.43 -2.43
CA ASP A 446 8.16 6.51 -1.03
C ASP A 446 8.45 7.91 -0.45
N PHE A 447 9.57 8.51 -0.86
CA PHE A 447 9.92 9.89 -0.52
C PHE A 447 10.42 10.64 -1.75
N GLY A 448 9.84 11.80 -1.98
CA GLY A 448 10.07 12.63 -3.15
C GLY A 448 8.93 12.49 -4.16
N ARG A 449 8.92 13.39 -5.14
CA ARG A 449 7.91 13.41 -6.20
C ARG A 449 8.08 12.20 -7.10
N ASN A 450 6.97 11.59 -7.49
CA ASN A 450 6.95 10.59 -8.53
C ASN A 450 7.32 11.18 -9.88
N ASN A 451 7.82 10.34 -10.78
CA ASN A 451 8.27 10.75 -12.10
C ASN A 451 7.51 10.00 -13.20
N LEU A 452 7.06 10.73 -14.23
CA LEU A 452 6.66 10.16 -15.51
C LEU A 452 7.69 10.60 -16.55
N TYR A 453 8.42 9.63 -17.07
CA TYR A 453 9.39 9.83 -18.14
C TYR A 453 8.74 9.44 -19.47
N GLN A 454 8.40 10.46 -20.28
CA GLN A 454 7.90 10.26 -21.63
C GLN A 454 9.05 9.83 -22.54
N ASN A 455 8.85 8.76 -23.28
CA ASN A 455 9.73 8.29 -24.34
C ASN A 455 9.38 9.03 -25.64
N ASP A 456 10.35 9.64 -26.27
CA ASP A 456 10.12 10.44 -27.46
C ASP A 456 11.15 10.06 -28.53
N SER A 457 10.99 8.86 -29.07
CA SER A 457 11.92 8.27 -30.04
C SER A 457 12.00 9.03 -31.37
N ASP A 458 10.92 9.77 -31.71
CA ASP A 458 10.80 10.45 -33.01
C ASP A 458 11.39 11.86 -33.00
N LYS A 459 11.65 12.45 -31.84
CA LYS A 459 12.26 13.78 -31.76
C LYS A 459 13.79 13.68 -31.83
N ASN A 460 14.39 14.45 -32.73
CA ASN A 460 15.84 14.61 -32.83
C ASN A 460 16.46 15.32 -31.60
N GLU A 461 16.05 14.92 -30.41
CA GLU A 461 16.57 15.41 -29.14
C GLU A 461 17.81 14.61 -28.69
N SER A 462 18.58 15.16 -27.79
CA SER A 462 19.84 14.53 -27.34
C SER A 462 19.64 13.34 -26.41
N THR A 463 18.41 13.17 -25.89
CA THR A 463 18.01 12.08 -25.00
C THR A 463 16.60 11.63 -25.36
N ARG A 464 16.32 10.34 -25.17
CA ARG A 464 15.03 9.71 -25.49
C ARG A 464 13.95 10.04 -24.47
N PHE A 465 14.28 9.99 -23.18
CA PHE A 465 13.34 10.23 -22.09
C PHE A 465 13.39 11.65 -21.53
N LYS A 466 12.21 12.18 -21.20
CA LYS A 466 12.03 13.47 -20.55
C LYS A 466 11.05 13.32 -19.38
N ASP A 467 11.39 13.87 -18.21
CA ASP A 467 10.43 13.97 -17.09
C ASP A 467 9.36 14.99 -17.40
N VAL A 468 8.12 14.54 -17.59
CA VAL A 468 6.94 15.36 -17.94
C VAL A 468 5.90 15.42 -16.82
N SER A 469 6.21 14.88 -15.64
CA SER A 469 5.25 14.70 -14.53
C SER A 469 4.47 15.96 -14.16
N GLU A 470 5.14 17.13 -14.12
CA GLU A 470 4.50 18.42 -13.83
C GLU A 470 3.67 18.91 -15.01
N ASP A 471 4.16 18.72 -16.22
CA ASP A 471 3.52 19.22 -17.44
C ASP A 471 2.18 18.51 -17.67
N VAL A 472 2.10 17.20 -17.40
CA VAL A 472 0.91 16.38 -17.65
C VAL A 472 0.00 16.22 -16.43
N GLY A 473 0.43 16.66 -15.23
CA GLY A 473 -0.40 16.72 -14.04
C GLY A 473 -0.44 15.44 -13.19
N VAL A 474 0.61 14.59 -13.24
CA VAL A 474 0.69 13.33 -12.46
C VAL A 474 1.71 13.37 -11.33
N VAL A 475 2.14 14.56 -10.91
CA VAL A 475 3.03 14.69 -9.76
C VAL A 475 2.33 14.17 -8.50
N ASP A 476 2.86 13.13 -7.91
CA ASP A 476 2.47 12.65 -6.59
C ASP A 476 3.64 12.79 -5.61
N VAL A 477 3.34 13.22 -4.40
CA VAL A 477 4.27 13.27 -3.27
C VAL A 477 3.84 12.30 -2.16
N GLY A 478 2.85 11.44 -2.44
CA GLY A 478 2.46 10.34 -1.57
C GLY A 478 3.59 9.34 -1.42
N PRO A 479 3.64 8.54 -0.33
CA PRO A 479 4.62 7.48 -0.16
C PRO A 479 4.27 6.30 -1.07
N GLY A 480 4.71 6.40 -2.34
CA GLY A 480 4.35 5.50 -3.43
C GLY A 480 5.03 4.14 -3.31
N MET A 481 4.21 3.07 -3.27
CA MET A 481 4.66 1.69 -3.12
C MET A 481 4.40 0.82 -4.34
N SER A 482 3.41 1.17 -5.17
CA SER A 482 3.04 0.42 -6.37
C SER A 482 2.46 1.33 -7.42
N VAL A 483 2.61 0.94 -8.67
CA VAL A 483 2.06 1.60 -9.86
C VAL A 483 1.26 0.59 -10.64
N SER A 484 0.08 0.99 -11.11
CA SER A 484 -0.74 0.19 -12.03
C SER A 484 -1.34 1.10 -13.09
N TRP A 485 -1.30 0.64 -14.32
CA TRP A 485 -1.99 1.24 -15.44
C TRP A 485 -3.22 0.43 -15.83
N GLY A 486 -4.26 1.09 -16.29
CA GLY A 486 -5.48 0.46 -16.79
C GLY A 486 -6.49 1.48 -17.26
N ASP A 487 -7.27 1.12 -18.25
CA ASP A 487 -8.38 1.94 -18.77
C ASP A 487 -9.66 1.61 -17.97
N TYR A 488 -9.84 2.27 -16.80
CA TYR A 488 -10.93 1.93 -15.89
C TYR A 488 -12.30 2.45 -16.37
N ASP A 489 -12.33 3.45 -17.24
CA ASP A 489 -13.58 4.02 -17.77
C ASP A 489 -13.84 3.67 -19.26
N ASN A 490 -13.00 2.81 -19.86
CA ASN A 490 -13.10 2.28 -21.21
C ASN A 490 -13.11 3.38 -22.29
N ASP A 491 -12.32 4.46 -22.08
CA ASP A 491 -12.20 5.54 -23.05
C ASP A 491 -11.04 5.36 -24.05
N GLY A 492 -10.25 4.30 -23.89
CA GLY A 492 -9.14 3.91 -24.75
C GLY A 492 -7.80 4.52 -24.39
N PHE A 493 -7.71 5.22 -23.25
CA PHE A 493 -6.46 5.79 -22.73
C PHE A 493 -6.13 5.18 -21.37
N PRO A 494 -4.90 4.71 -21.16
CA PRO A 494 -4.50 4.15 -19.87
C PRO A 494 -4.54 5.19 -18.75
N ASP A 495 -5.25 4.87 -17.67
CA ASP A 495 -5.30 5.64 -16.43
C ASP A 495 -4.24 5.15 -15.45
N LEU A 496 -3.84 6.01 -14.54
CA LEU A 496 -2.77 5.73 -13.60
C LEU A 496 -3.27 5.60 -12.16
N TYR A 497 -3.00 4.46 -11.52
CA TYR A 497 -3.20 4.27 -10.10
C TYR A 497 -1.86 4.13 -9.37
N VAL A 498 -1.71 4.88 -8.27
CA VAL A 498 -0.55 4.81 -7.38
C VAL A 498 -1.01 4.38 -5.99
N ALA A 499 -0.55 3.22 -5.55
CA ALA A 499 -0.77 2.79 -4.18
C ALA A 499 0.18 3.53 -3.24
N ASN A 500 -0.37 4.24 -2.28
CA ASN A 500 0.35 5.04 -1.29
C ASN A 500 0.00 4.60 0.13
N MET A 501 0.90 4.83 1.07
CA MET A 501 0.58 4.64 2.48
C MET A 501 -0.39 5.72 2.97
N PHE A 502 -1.48 5.30 3.59
CA PHE A 502 -2.40 6.19 4.27
C PHE A 502 -2.05 6.31 5.76
N SER A 503 -2.05 7.51 6.30
CA SER A 503 -1.85 7.74 7.73
C SER A 503 -2.90 8.70 8.30
N SER A 504 -3.82 8.18 9.12
CA SER A 504 -4.80 9.01 9.80
C SER A 504 -4.15 9.98 10.80
N ALA A 505 -3.11 9.54 11.51
CA ALA A 505 -2.31 10.39 12.39
C ALA A 505 -1.56 11.47 11.60
N GLY A 506 -0.94 11.09 10.48
CA GLY A 506 -0.29 12.03 9.55
C GLY A 506 -1.26 13.09 9.07
N HIS A 507 -2.46 12.70 8.66
CA HIS A 507 -3.51 13.62 8.22
C HIS A 507 -3.90 14.64 9.31
N ARG A 508 -4.17 14.17 10.53
CA ARG A 508 -4.50 15.05 11.67
C ARG A 508 -3.38 16.02 12.02
N ILE A 509 -2.13 15.55 11.98
CA ILE A 509 -0.98 16.37 12.35
C ILE A 509 -0.68 17.42 11.29
N THR A 510 -0.63 17.02 10.02
CA THR A 510 -0.29 17.92 8.90
C THR A 510 -1.34 18.98 8.63
N SER A 511 -2.61 18.71 8.95
CA SER A 511 -3.72 19.66 8.81
C SER A 511 -3.72 20.77 9.86
N GLN A 512 -2.94 20.66 10.95
CA GLN A 512 -2.94 21.66 12.01
C GLN A 512 -2.15 22.92 11.62
N ASP A 513 -2.67 24.11 11.92
CA ASP A 513 -2.03 25.39 11.65
C ASP A 513 -0.62 25.54 12.24
N ARG A 514 -0.36 24.83 13.33
CA ARG A 514 0.95 24.83 14.03
C ARG A 514 1.99 23.94 13.34
N PHE A 515 1.56 22.96 12.53
CA PHE A 515 2.48 22.07 11.84
C PHE A 515 3.27 22.85 10.79
N HIS A 516 4.59 22.82 10.88
CA HIS A 516 5.49 23.57 10.01
C HIS A 516 5.02 25.02 9.73
N LYS A 517 4.59 25.75 10.78
CA LYS A 517 4.00 27.09 10.69
C LYS A 517 4.83 28.11 9.90
N SER A 518 6.15 27.93 9.87
CA SER A 518 7.09 28.77 9.13
C SER A 518 7.32 28.34 7.68
N ALA A 519 6.81 27.18 7.27
CA ALA A 519 6.89 26.74 5.88
C ALA A 519 5.90 27.50 5.00
N ASP A 520 6.23 27.62 3.71
CA ASP A 520 5.30 28.13 2.71
C ASP A 520 4.09 27.20 2.53
N LYS A 521 3.09 27.69 1.79
CA LYS A 521 1.84 26.97 1.57
C LYS A 521 2.07 25.67 0.80
N ASP A 522 2.91 25.71 -0.23
CA ASP A 522 3.15 24.58 -1.12
C ASP A 522 3.82 23.42 -0.36
N THR A 523 4.83 23.72 0.48
CA THR A 523 5.46 22.73 1.36
C THR A 523 4.44 22.10 2.32
N ARG A 524 3.52 22.88 2.90
CA ARG A 524 2.49 22.35 3.80
C ARG A 524 1.50 21.46 3.06
N GLU A 525 1.09 21.85 1.85
CA GLU A 525 0.20 21.04 0.99
C GLU A 525 0.85 19.71 0.60
N GLN A 526 2.16 19.68 0.35
CA GLN A 526 2.89 18.44 0.08
C GLN A 526 2.86 17.48 1.28
N TYR A 527 3.00 17.98 2.51
CA TYR A 527 2.86 17.13 3.71
C TYR A 527 1.44 16.58 3.89
N ILE A 528 0.41 17.39 3.59
CA ILE A 528 -0.98 16.93 3.62
C ILE A 528 -1.19 15.84 2.56
N ARG A 529 -0.67 16.08 1.36
CA ARG A 529 -0.74 15.12 0.24
C ARG A 529 -0.02 13.80 0.60
N HIS A 530 1.15 13.88 1.23
CA HIS A 530 1.93 12.72 1.66
C HIS A 530 1.19 11.81 2.64
N ALA A 531 0.26 12.32 3.42
CA ALA A 531 -0.55 11.54 4.35
C ALA A 531 -1.90 11.06 3.75
N ARG A 532 -2.26 11.51 2.54
CA ARG A 532 -3.60 11.33 1.95
C ARG A 532 -3.91 9.89 1.57
N GLY A 533 -2.91 9.09 1.21
CA GLY A 533 -3.07 7.74 0.69
C GLY A 533 -3.09 7.68 -0.84
N ASN A 534 -3.78 6.68 -1.39
CA ASN A 534 -3.73 6.31 -2.80
C ASN A 534 -4.15 7.42 -3.76
N SER A 535 -3.65 7.35 -4.98
CA SER A 535 -3.92 8.30 -6.04
C SER A 535 -4.45 7.60 -7.29
N LEU A 536 -5.45 8.22 -7.92
CA LEU A 536 -6.00 7.83 -9.21
C LEU A 536 -5.97 9.04 -10.13
N TYR A 537 -5.30 8.92 -11.24
CA TYR A 537 -5.20 9.95 -12.28
C TYR A 537 -5.89 9.43 -13.53
N ARG A 538 -6.98 10.10 -13.92
CA ARG A 538 -7.67 9.83 -15.17
C ARG A 538 -6.91 10.47 -16.32
N ASN A 539 -6.60 9.70 -17.34
CA ASN A 539 -6.06 10.20 -18.59
C ASN A 539 -7.17 10.90 -19.40
N LEU A 540 -6.93 12.09 -19.89
CA LEU A 540 -7.91 12.87 -20.65
C LEU A 540 -7.76 12.70 -22.18
N GLY A 541 -6.85 11.84 -22.64
CA GLY A 541 -6.58 11.60 -24.04
C GLY A 541 -6.00 12.81 -24.82
N ASN A 542 -5.53 13.81 -24.10
CA ASN A 542 -4.96 15.04 -24.66
C ASN A 542 -3.56 15.36 -24.12
N GLY A 543 -2.88 14.35 -23.57
CA GLY A 543 -1.57 14.48 -22.93
C GLY A 543 -1.60 15.03 -21.50
N HIS A 544 -2.78 15.11 -20.86
CA HIS A 544 -2.92 15.54 -19.47
C HIS A 544 -3.79 14.59 -18.66
N PHE A 545 -3.58 14.59 -17.36
CA PHE A 545 -4.34 13.80 -16.41
C PHE A 545 -5.15 14.66 -15.43
N GLU A 546 -6.21 14.08 -14.87
CA GLU A 546 -7.03 14.67 -13.82
C GLU A 546 -6.97 13.81 -12.56
N ASP A 547 -6.67 14.41 -11.40
CA ASP A 547 -6.70 13.70 -10.10
C ASP A 547 -8.14 13.37 -9.71
N ARG A 548 -8.50 12.09 -9.77
CA ARG A 548 -9.81 11.53 -9.39
C ARG A 548 -9.80 10.84 -8.03
N SER A 549 -8.70 10.85 -7.30
CA SER A 549 -8.48 10.08 -6.07
C SER A 549 -9.58 10.26 -5.03
N VAL A 550 -9.93 11.52 -4.74
CA VAL A 550 -10.96 11.83 -3.72
C VAL A 550 -12.36 11.55 -4.25
N LEU A 551 -12.63 11.90 -5.50
CA LEU A 551 -13.93 11.69 -6.13
C LEU A 551 -14.22 10.20 -6.32
N GLY A 552 -13.22 9.41 -6.71
CA GLY A 552 -13.33 7.96 -6.85
C GLY A 552 -13.36 7.20 -5.51
N GLY A 553 -13.17 7.88 -4.37
CA GLY A 553 -13.24 7.25 -3.05
C GLY A 553 -12.11 6.26 -2.74
N ILE A 554 -10.99 6.33 -3.50
CA ILE A 554 -9.92 5.30 -3.45
C ILE A 554 -8.77 5.63 -2.51
N THR A 555 -8.77 6.79 -1.84
CA THR A 555 -7.63 7.27 -1.07
C THR A 555 -7.26 6.40 0.12
N VAL A 556 -8.22 5.65 0.69
CA VAL A 556 -8.01 4.86 1.91
C VAL A 556 -7.70 3.41 1.56
N GLY A 557 -6.41 3.08 1.49
CA GLY A 557 -5.91 1.72 1.29
C GLY A 557 -5.05 1.22 2.45
N ARG A 558 -5.02 1.91 3.59
CA ARG A 558 -4.08 1.67 4.70
C ARG A 558 -2.63 1.78 4.22
N TRP A 559 -1.73 0.89 4.63
CA TRP A 559 -0.41 0.77 4.04
C TRP A 559 -0.52 -0.13 2.81
N ALA A 560 -0.73 0.49 1.66
CA ALA A 560 -0.91 -0.17 0.38
C ALA A 560 0.47 -0.48 -0.24
N TRP A 561 0.83 -1.77 -0.32
CA TRP A 561 2.13 -2.23 -0.82
C TRP A 561 2.11 -2.61 -2.29
N ALA A 562 0.99 -3.15 -2.76
CA ALA A 562 0.82 -3.55 -4.14
C ALA A 562 -0.58 -3.21 -4.62
N SER A 563 -0.70 -2.92 -5.89
CA SER A 563 -1.97 -2.68 -6.56
C SER A 563 -2.00 -3.28 -7.95
N ARG A 564 -3.19 -3.53 -8.46
CA ARG A 564 -3.40 -3.96 -9.83
C ARG A 564 -4.81 -3.58 -10.29
N PHE A 565 -4.91 -3.13 -11.54
CA PHE A 565 -6.16 -3.12 -12.26
C PHE A 565 -6.46 -4.52 -12.80
N GLU A 566 -7.68 -5.00 -12.62
CA GLU A 566 -8.17 -6.28 -13.11
C GLU A 566 -9.69 -6.25 -13.16
N ASP A 567 -10.32 -6.79 -14.18
CA ASP A 567 -11.77 -7.02 -14.22
C ASP A 567 -12.11 -8.26 -13.36
N ILE A 568 -12.33 -8.03 -12.05
CA ILE A 568 -12.48 -9.11 -11.06
C ILE A 568 -13.85 -9.81 -11.23
N ASP A 569 -14.87 -9.08 -11.66
CA ASP A 569 -16.23 -9.58 -11.76
C ASP A 569 -16.67 -9.91 -13.20
N GLY A 570 -15.80 -9.69 -14.18
CA GLY A 570 -16.06 -10.01 -15.58
C GLY A 570 -17.10 -9.09 -16.23
N ASP A 571 -17.20 -7.83 -15.77
CA ASP A 571 -18.19 -6.89 -16.29
C ASP A 571 -17.67 -6.02 -17.44
N GLY A 572 -16.39 -6.12 -17.75
CA GLY A 572 -15.71 -5.38 -18.80
C GLY A 572 -15.14 -4.03 -18.36
N PHE A 573 -15.28 -3.66 -17.08
CA PHE A 573 -14.60 -2.55 -16.47
C PHE A 573 -13.50 -3.06 -15.53
N GLN A 574 -12.44 -2.29 -15.38
CA GLN A 574 -11.35 -2.69 -14.49
C GLN A 574 -11.59 -2.23 -13.06
N ASP A 575 -11.47 -3.16 -12.14
CA ASP A 575 -11.46 -2.91 -10.69
C ASP A 575 -10.03 -2.66 -10.20
N VAL A 576 -9.89 -2.04 -9.02
CA VAL A 576 -8.60 -1.89 -8.37
C VAL A 576 -8.47 -2.85 -7.19
N TYR A 577 -7.54 -3.80 -7.28
CA TYR A 577 -7.13 -4.62 -6.16
C TYR A 577 -5.93 -4.00 -5.44
N VAL A 578 -5.99 -3.94 -4.10
CA VAL A 578 -4.92 -3.37 -3.27
C VAL A 578 -4.54 -4.34 -2.16
N ALA A 579 -3.28 -4.79 -2.16
CA ALA A 579 -2.72 -5.53 -1.05
C ALA A 579 -2.15 -4.57 0.00
N ASN A 580 -2.57 -4.74 1.27
CA ASN A 580 -2.14 -3.89 2.37
C ASN A 580 -1.75 -4.69 3.61
N GLY A 581 -1.06 -4.04 4.55
CA GLY A 581 -0.63 -4.62 5.82
C GLY A 581 0.88 -4.52 5.99
N PHE A 582 1.33 -4.29 7.23
CA PHE A 582 2.75 -4.25 7.57
C PHE A 582 3.01 -4.95 8.89
N ILE A 583 2.62 -4.32 9.99
CA ILE A 583 2.69 -4.92 11.32
C ILE A 583 1.27 -5.18 11.76
N THR A 584 0.94 -6.44 12.01
CA THR A 584 -0.35 -6.83 12.56
C THR A 584 -0.23 -6.90 14.08
N GLN A 585 -0.94 -6.02 14.75
CA GLN A 585 -1.18 -6.06 16.19
C GLN A 585 -2.68 -5.90 16.44
N GLU A 586 -3.14 -6.23 17.66
CA GLU A 586 -4.56 -6.16 17.99
C GLU A 586 -5.14 -4.74 17.80
N ASP A 587 -4.35 -3.71 18.03
CA ASP A 587 -4.73 -2.32 17.80
C ASP A 587 -4.18 -1.77 16.46
N THR A 588 -5.03 -1.75 15.45
CA THR A 588 -4.74 -1.16 14.13
C THR A 588 -5.29 0.27 13.99
N GLY A 589 -5.54 0.96 15.10
CA GLY A 589 -6.31 2.21 15.13
C GLY A 589 -5.71 3.38 14.37
N ASP A 590 -4.40 3.45 14.21
CA ASP A 590 -3.70 4.54 13.52
C ASP A 590 -3.09 4.14 12.16
N LEU A 591 -3.37 2.94 11.69
CA LEU A 591 -2.98 2.47 10.34
C LEU A 591 -4.10 2.72 9.33
#